data_5b72776cf45d50428a4494759de396c6
#
_entry.id   5b72776cf45d50428a4494759de396c6
#
_cell.length_a   1.000
_cell.length_b   1.000
_cell.length_c   1.000
_cell.angle_alpha   90.00
_cell.angle_beta   90.00
_cell.angle_gamma   90.00
#
_symmetry.space_group_name_H-M   'P 1'
#
loop_
_entity.id
_entity.type
_entity.pdbx_description
1 polymer ?
#
loop_
_entity_poly.entity_id
_entity_poly.type
_entity_poly.pdbx_seq_one_letter_code
_entity_poly.pdbx_strand_id
1 'polypeptide(L)'
;MVGHNSAVTNIGTATRACAVGVAIAASVLLSGCQSTVSGTAVRAHNAAPIDVPPLTDAKLDDVLLSIGELNGIVGSTQMKVTSKLVEMTDHSGAVSDPDCLGAIYGAEQPVYAGSGWTALRDQIAREPGKDNEHWVEQTAVLYPSAEKAQKFFDESKSSWKGCAGYSVSVADEAATYLWQIDSLTSEDSLITQMTAQEDAEGWGCQHAMSVVSNVIIEAWACGYSIKDEAATLANEMTANAAKK
;
A
#
# COMPACT_ATOMS: atom_id res chain seq x y z
N MET A 1 65.29 -16.86 -5.59
CA MET A 1 66.16 -16.46 -6.72
C MET A 1 65.74 -15.05 -7.06
N VAL A 2 66.44 -14.02 -6.58
CA VAL A 2 67.60 -13.35 -7.21
C VAL A 2 67.16 -12.72 -8.54
N GLY A 3 67.22 -11.44 -8.80
CA GLY A 3 67.92 -10.28 -8.24
C GLY A 3 67.43 -9.04 -8.99
N HIS A 4 67.45 -7.89 -8.42
CA HIS A 4 68.47 -6.84 -8.54
C HIS A 4 68.63 -6.30 -9.98
N ASN A 5 68.62 -5.01 -10.31
CA ASN A 5 69.31 -3.83 -9.80
C ASN A 5 68.79 -2.58 -10.56
N SER A 6 68.60 -1.48 -9.90
CA SER A 6 69.50 -0.32 -9.68
C SER A 6 69.59 0.68 -10.86
N ALA A 7 69.07 1.85 -10.56
CA ALA A 7 69.63 3.21 -10.55
C ALA A 7 70.53 3.66 -11.73
N VAL A 8 70.37 4.91 -12.12
CA VAL A 8 71.38 5.98 -12.03
C VAL A 8 70.78 7.36 -12.40
N THR A 9 71.05 8.28 -11.54
CA THR A 9 70.96 9.75 -11.57
C THR A 9 71.67 10.40 -12.78
N ASN A 10 71.15 11.51 -13.27
CA ASN A 10 72.07 12.59 -13.62
C ASN A 10 71.48 14.01 -13.53
N ILE A 11 72.26 14.89 -12.94
CA ILE A 11 72.04 16.28 -12.63
C ILE A 11 72.57 17.13 -13.83
N GLY A 12 71.90 18.21 -14.12
CA GLY A 12 72.41 19.16 -15.12
C GLY A 12 71.67 20.51 -15.13
N THR A 13 72.09 21.37 -14.26
CA THR A 13 72.35 22.84 -14.28
C THR A 13 71.55 23.74 -15.20
N ALA A 14 70.92 24.65 -14.54
CA ALA A 14 70.59 26.08 -14.72
C ALA A 14 70.90 26.81 -16.05
N THR A 15 69.95 27.59 -16.52
CA THR A 15 70.19 28.97 -16.92
C THR A 15 68.93 29.84 -16.78
N ARG A 16 69.11 31.05 -16.24
CA ARG A 16 68.13 32.11 -16.03
C ARG A 16 67.84 32.82 -17.36
N ALA A 17 66.54 33.15 -17.60
CA ALA A 17 66.20 34.36 -18.36
C ALA A 17 64.81 34.85 -17.94
N CYS A 18 64.76 36.11 -17.52
CA CYS A 18 63.53 36.88 -17.28
C CYS A 18 62.78 37.11 -18.59
N ALA A 19 61.46 37.15 -18.56
CA ALA A 19 60.70 38.29 -19.08
C ALA A 19 59.19 38.06 -19.07
N VAL A 20 58.50 39.05 -18.49
CA VAL A 20 57.25 39.67 -18.90
C VAL A 20 55.95 38.86 -18.80
N GLY A 21 55.09 39.35 -17.91
CA GLY A 21 53.76 38.87 -17.64
C GLY A 21 52.78 39.03 -18.78
N VAL A 22 51.87 38.08 -18.79
CA VAL A 22 50.49 38.27 -19.30
C VAL A 22 49.60 37.55 -18.31
N ALA A 23 48.82 38.33 -17.57
CA ALA A 23 47.73 37.80 -16.73
C ALA A 23 46.62 37.38 -17.66
N ILE A 24 46.46 36.07 -17.89
CA ILE A 24 45.27 35.52 -18.49
C ILE A 24 44.36 35.07 -17.33
N ALA A 25 43.31 35.83 -17.09
CA ALA A 25 42.22 35.43 -16.21
C ALA A 25 41.52 34.23 -16.83
N ALA A 26 41.84 33.05 -16.34
CA ALA A 26 41.08 31.82 -16.65
C ALA A 26 39.78 31.87 -15.84
N SER A 27 38.70 32.34 -16.45
CA SER A 27 37.33 32.17 -15.96
C SER A 27 36.99 30.71 -16.09
N VAL A 28 37.10 29.94 -14.99
CA VAL A 28 36.61 28.60 -14.88
C VAL A 28 35.07 28.67 -14.82
N LEU A 29 34.42 28.50 -15.95
CA LEU A 29 32.99 28.24 -16.03
C LEU A 29 32.74 26.89 -15.39
N LEU A 30 32.30 26.85 -14.13
CA LEU A 30 31.70 25.67 -13.51
C LEU A 30 30.37 25.44 -14.22
N SER A 31 30.38 24.65 -15.29
CA SER A 31 29.21 24.05 -15.87
C SER A 31 28.71 22.97 -14.92
N GLY A 32 27.92 23.39 -13.92
CA GLY A 32 27.15 22.45 -13.10
C GLY A 32 26.17 21.73 -14.01
N CYS A 33 26.36 20.42 -14.21
CA CYS A 33 25.36 19.57 -14.80
C CYS A 33 24.14 19.58 -13.89
N GLN A 34 23.15 20.39 -14.18
CA GLN A 34 21.81 20.24 -13.61
C GLN A 34 21.15 19.04 -14.27
N SER A 35 21.22 17.89 -13.60
CA SER A 35 20.33 16.79 -13.93
C SER A 35 18.96 17.07 -13.31
N THR A 36 18.01 17.48 -14.11
CA THR A 36 16.60 17.47 -13.74
C THR A 36 16.13 16.02 -13.69
N VAL A 37 15.99 15.48 -12.49
CA VAL A 37 15.30 14.21 -12.28
C VAL A 37 13.81 14.49 -12.40
N SER A 38 13.22 14.18 -13.54
CA SER A 38 11.77 14.15 -13.70
C SER A 38 11.27 12.83 -13.11
N GLY A 39 10.86 12.86 -11.85
CA GLY A 39 10.20 11.76 -11.16
C GLY A 39 8.97 12.30 -10.43
N THR A 40 7.90 11.54 -10.42
CA THR A 40 6.79 11.78 -9.51
C THR A 40 7.33 11.54 -8.10
N ALA A 41 7.15 12.49 -7.18
CA ALA A 41 7.52 12.31 -5.79
C ALA A 41 6.63 11.22 -5.21
N VAL A 42 7.18 10.03 -5.02
CA VAL A 42 6.52 8.96 -4.28
C VAL A 42 6.92 9.11 -2.82
N ARG A 43 5.92 9.16 -1.94
CA ARG A 43 6.15 9.21 -0.49
C ARG A 43 6.84 7.92 -0.07
N ALA A 44 7.90 8.03 0.73
CA ALA A 44 8.53 6.87 1.34
C ALA A 44 7.51 6.14 2.24
N HIS A 45 7.48 4.81 2.22
CA HIS A 45 6.57 3.99 3.03
C HIS A 45 6.62 4.30 4.53
N ASN A 46 7.71 4.89 5.02
CA ASN A 46 7.94 5.24 6.43
C ASN A 46 7.91 6.76 6.69
N ALA A 47 7.31 7.54 5.80
CA ALA A 47 7.18 8.97 6.08
C ALA A 47 6.19 9.18 7.24
N ALA A 48 6.64 9.89 8.27
CA ALA A 48 5.79 10.24 9.42
C ALA A 48 4.41 10.76 8.97
N PRO A 49 3.33 10.45 9.70
CA PRO A 49 2.00 10.92 9.36
C PRO A 49 2.05 12.44 9.17
N ILE A 50 1.55 12.91 8.02
CA ILE A 50 1.25 14.33 7.87
C ILE A 50 0.12 14.61 8.86
N ASP A 51 0.14 15.76 9.50
CA ASP A 51 -1.00 16.26 10.26
C ASP A 51 -2.17 16.47 9.28
N VAL A 52 -2.94 15.39 9.07
CA VAL A 52 -4.07 15.37 8.16
C VAL A 52 -5.29 15.84 8.95
N PRO A 53 -5.94 16.93 8.54
CA PRO A 53 -7.18 17.37 9.18
C PRO A 53 -8.25 16.26 9.15
N PRO A 54 -9.15 16.19 10.14
CA PRO A 54 -10.26 15.26 10.10
C PRO A 54 -11.11 15.42 8.84
N LEU A 55 -11.44 14.30 8.20
CA LEU A 55 -12.33 14.26 7.06
C LEU A 55 -13.78 14.38 7.51
N THR A 56 -14.64 14.72 6.56
CA THR A 56 -16.09 14.72 6.73
C THR A 56 -16.73 13.69 5.79
N ASP A 57 -17.98 13.29 6.06
CA ASP A 57 -18.73 12.36 5.21
C ASP A 57 -18.73 12.77 3.72
N ALA A 58 -18.90 14.06 3.43
CA ALA A 58 -18.88 14.59 2.06
C ALA A 58 -17.54 14.39 1.31
N LYS A 59 -16.47 14.01 2.02
CA LYS A 59 -15.14 13.78 1.46
C LYS A 59 -14.78 12.31 1.31
N LEU A 60 -15.61 11.38 1.78
CA LEU A 60 -15.29 9.96 1.70
C LEU A 60 -15.25 9.43 0.25
N ASP A 61 -16.08 9.96 -0.64
CA ASP A 61 -16.03 9.58 -2.05
C ASP A 61 -14.70 9.97 -2.72
N ASP A 62 -14.07 11.05 -2.27
CA ASP A 62 -12.76 11.50 -2.77
C ASP A 62 -11.60 10.59 -2.32
N VAL A 63 -11.82 9.73 -1.32
CA VAL A 63 -10.83 8.74 -0.82
C VAL A 63 -10.71 7.55 -1.76
N LEU A 64 -11.82 7.12 -2.37
CA LEU A 64 -11.86 5.95 -3.22
C LEU A 64 -11.09 6.20 -4.54
N LEU A 65 -10.50 5.12 -5.05
CA LEU A 65 -9.81 5.14 -6.34
C LEU A 65 -10.80 5.03 -7.50
N SER A 66 -10.46 5.66 -8.60
CA SER A 66 -11.19 5.50 -9.85
C SER A 66 -10.98 4.10 -10.45
N ILE A 67 -11.91 3.67 -11.29
CA ILE A 67 -11.77 2.38 -12.01
C ILE A 67 -10.51 2.29 -12.87
N GLY A 68 -10.00 3.42 -13.36
CA GLY A 68 -8.74 3.48 -14.11
C GLY A 68 -7.51 3.17 -13.22
N GLU A 69 -7.51 3.69 -12.00
CA GLU A 69 -6.46 3.41 -10.99
C GLU A 69 -6.52 1.95 -10.55
N LEU A 70 -7.73 1.42 -10.28
CA LEU A 70 -7.92 0.00 -9.93
C LEU A 70 -7.37 -0.92 -11.04
N ASN A 71 -7.73 -0.65 -12.31
CA ASN A 71 -7.21 -1.39 -13.46
C ASN A 71 -5.68 -1.35 -13.52
N GLY A 72 -5.08 -0.18 -13.27
CA GLY A 72 -3.62 -0.02 -13.29
C GLY A 72 -2.92 -0.83 -12.21
N ILE A 73 -3.50 -0.91 -11.01
CA ILE A 73 -2.92 -1.61 -9.86
C ILE A 73 -2.97 -3.14 -10.06
N VAL A 74 -4.13 -3.68 -10.47
CA VAL A 74 -4.26 -5.14 -10.64
C VAL A 74 -3.81 -5.65 -12.02
N GLY A 75 -3.39 -4.75 -12.92
CA GLY A 75 -2.96 -5.14 -14.27
C GLY A 75 -4.10 -5.49 -15.22
N SER A 76 -5.33 -5.07 -14.92
CA SER A 76 -6.50 -5.29 -15.75
C SER A 76 -6.80 -4.08 -16.66
N THR A 77 -7.66 -4.26 -17.63
CA THR A 77 -8.22 -3.18 -18.47
C THR A 77 -9.74 -3.20 -18.51
N GLN A 78 -10.36 -4.17 -17.82
CA GLN A 78 -11.78 -4.47 -17.98
C GLN A 78 -12.58 -4.41 -16.67
N MET A 79 -11.92 -4.06 -15.55
CA MET A 79 -12.60 -3.91 -14.25
C MET A 79 -13.79 -2.95 -14.36
N LYS A 80 -14.88 -3.30 -13.71
CA LYS A 80 -16.07 -2.47 -13.56
C LYS A 80 -16.55 -2.50 -12.14
N VAL A 81 -17.03 -1.37 -11.66
CA VAL A 81 -17.72 -1.31 -10.38
C VAL A 81 -19.02 -2.13 -10.48
N THR A 82 -19.15 -3.09 -9.57
CA THR A 82 -20.31 -4.00 -9.50
C THR A 82 -21.18 -3.76 -8.28
N SER A 83 -20.61 -3.15 -7.21
CA SER A 83 -21.35 -2.78 -6.00
C SER A 83 -20.86 -1.44 -5.47
N LYS A 84 -21.77 -0.68 -4.84
CA LYS A 84 -21.49 0.51 -4.03
C LYS A 84 -22.40 0.48 -2.84
N LEU A 85 -21.84 0.52 -1.63
CA LEU A 85 -22.58 0.49 -0.40
C LEU A 85 -22.21 1.69 0.48
N VAL A 86 -23.16 2.08 1.31
CA VAL A 86 -23.01 3.09 2.37
C VAL A 86 -23.37 2.51 3.74
N GLU A 87 -23.62 1.21 3.77
CA GLU A 87 -23.94 0.41 4.96
C GLU A 87 -23.03 -0.82 4.98
N MET A 88 -22.66 -1.30 6.16
CA MET A 88 -21.85 -2.50 6.31
C MET A 88 -22.67 -3.76 6.04
N THR A 89 -21.99 -4.79 5.60
CA THR A 89 -22.54 -6.14 5.38
C THR A 89 -22.44 -6.99 6.65
N ASP A 90 -23.04 -8.16 6.65
CA ASP A 90 -22.93 -9.14 7.74
C ASP A 90 -22.81 -10.54 7.14
N HIS A 91 -21.57 -11.04 7.07
CA HIS A 91 -21.24 -12.40 6.62
C HIS A 91 -20.84 -13.31 7.80
N SER A 92 -21.15 -12.94 9.04
CA SER A 92 -20.77 -13.73 10.22
C SER A 92 -21.34 -15.15 10.19
N GLY A 93 -22.49 -15.33 9.56
CA GLY A 93 -23.11 -16.66 9.37
C GLY A 93 -22.44 -17.53 8.27
N ALA A 94 -21.58 -16.93 7.45
CA ALA A 94 -20.90 -17.62 6.35
C ALA A 94 -19.54 -18.18 6.74
N VAL A 95 -18.95 -17.72 7.85
CA VAL A 95 -17.61 -18.15 8.29
C VAL A 95 -17.70 -19.15 9.44
N SER A 96 -16.81 -20.15 9.45
CA SER A 96 -16.75 -21.16 10.53
C SER A 96 -16.19 -20.60 11.84
N ASP A 97 -15.43 -19.52 11.80
CA ASP A 97 -14.87 -18.84 12.96
C ASP A 97 -15.21 -17.34 12.91
N PRO A 98 -16.26 -16.91 13.62
CA PRO A 98 -16.66 -15.49 13.64
C PRO A 98 -15.61 -14.53 14.19
N ASP A 99 -14.67 -15.00 15.03
CA ASP A 99 -13.59 -14.15 15.56
C ASP A 99 -12.60 -13.76 14.46
N CYS A 100 -12.56 -14.53 13.36
CA CYS A 100 -11.73 -14.25 12.19
C CYS A 100 -12.50 -13.55 11.04
N LEU A 101 -13.75 -13.13 11.26
CA LEU A 101 -14.57 -12.49 10.24
C LEU A 101 -13.85 -11.29 9.60
N GLY A 102 -13.27 -10.41 10.40
CA GLY A 102 -12.56 -9.22 9.91
C GLY A 102 -11.23 -9.50 9.21
N ALA A 103 -10.70 -10.73 9.31
CA ALA A 103 -9.52 -11.14 8.54
C ALA A 103 -9.92 -11.75 7.17
N ILE A 104 -11.20 -12.11 6.98
CA ILE A 104 -11.74 -12.78 5.78
C ILE A 104 -12.63 -11.85 4.95
N TYR A 105 -13.30 -10.88 5.56
CA TYR A 105 -14.18 -9.93 4.91
C TYR A 105 -13.89 -8.50 5.34
N GLY A 106 -14.08 -7.55 4.43
CA GLY A 106 -14.08 -6.12 4.72
C GLY A 106 -15.45 -5.58 5.10
N ALA A 107 -15.51 -4.39 5.69
CA ALA A 107 -16.73 -3.64 5.98
C ALA A 107 -17.84 -4.43 6.71
N GLU A 108 -17.47 -5.28 7.66
CA GLU A 108 -18.38 -6.18 8.37
C GLU A 108 -19.02 -5.55 9.61
N GLN A 109 -20.34 -5.48 9.64
CA GLN A 109 -21.11 -4.89 10.74
C GLN A 109 -20.75 -5.51 12.11
N PRO A 110 -20.59 -6.82 12.28
CA PRO A 110 -20.19 -7.40 13.56
C PRO A 110 -18.79 -6.97 14.01
N VAL A 111 -17.87 -6.77 13.09
CA VAL A 111 -16.49 -6.33 13.35
C VAL A 111 -16.47 -4.86 13.80
N TYR A 112 -17.28 -4.03 13.16
CA TYR A 112 -17.38 -2.59 13.46
C TYR A 112 -18.36 -2.25 14.57
N ALA A 113 -19.12 -3.23 15.09
CA ALA A 113 -20.12 -3.01 16.12
C ALA A 113 -19.52 -2.36 17.37
N GLY A 114 -20.10 -1.24 17.83
CA GLY A 114 -19.65 -0.54 19.02
C GLY A 114 -18.38 0.29 18.85
N SER A 115 -17.71 0.29 17.69
CA SER A 115 -16.50 1.10 17.42
C SER A 115 -16.82 2.61 17.35
N GLY A 116 -18.06 2.94 16.99
CA GLY A 116 -18.54 4.32 16.89
C GLY A 116 -18.23 4.99 15.57
N TRP A 117 -18.08 4.22 14.48
CA TRP A 117 -18.01 4.75 13.11
C TRP A 117 -19.28 5.55 12.76
N THR A 118 -19.20 6.45 11.80
CA THR A 118 -20.28 7.40 11.49
C THR A 118 -20.72 7.43 10.03
N ALA A 119 -19.86 7.06 9.12
CA ALA A 119 -20.16 6.98 7.69
C ALA A 119 -19.22 5.98 7.00
N LEU A 120 -19.66 5.45 5.87
CA LEU A 120 -18.95 4.44 5.07
C LEU A 120 -19.09 4.75 3.58
N ARG A 121 -18.05 4.46 2.83
CA ARG A 121 -18.11 4.21 1.38
C ARG A 121 -17.42 2.88 1.13
N ASP A 122 -18.14 1.99 0.48
CA ASP A 122 -17.62 0.70 0.04
C ASP A 122 -17.90 0.51 -1.44
N GLN A 123 -16.93 -0.05 -2.15
CA GLN A 123 -17.03 -0.27 -3.58
C GLN A 123 -16.31 -1.57 -3.98
N ILE A 124 -17.05 -2.45 -4.67
CA ILE A 124 -16.50 -3.67 -5.28
C ILE A 124 -16.36 -3.48 -6.77
N ALA A 125 -15.24 -3.91 -7.31
CA ALA A 125 -14.96 -3.95 -8.74
C ALA A 125 -14.39 -5.31 -9.16
N ARG A 126 -14.75 -5.77 -10.36
CA ARG A 126 -14.24 -7.01 -10.97
C ARG A 126 -14.41 -6.95 -12.49
N GLU A 127 -13.78 -7.87 -13.21
CA GLU A 127 -14.02 -8.04 -14.64
C GLU A 127 -15.44 -8.56 -14.88
N PRO A 128 -16.05 -8.21 -16.04
CA PRO A 128 -17.33 -8.77 -16.44
C PRO A 128 -17.16 -10.24 -16.88
N GLY A 129 -18.13 -11.07 -16.52
CA GLY A 129 -18.17 -12.47 -16.94
C GLY A 129 -18.09 -13.43 -15.75
N LYS A 130 -17.90 -14.73 -16.05
CA LYS A 130 -17.82 -15.79 -15.04
C LYS A 130 -16.38 -16.09 -14.62
N ASP A 131 -15.42 -15.84 -15.51
CA ASP A 131 -14.00 -16.12 -15.32
C ASP A 131 -13.32 -14.80 -14.94
N ASN A 132 -13.62 -14.31 -13.72
CA ASN A 132 -12.97 -13.11 -13.19
C ASN A 132 -11.51 -13.47 -12.84
N GLU A 133 -10.55 -12.70 -13.35
CA GLU A 133 -9.14 -12.83 -12.98
C GLU A 133 -8.82 -12.02 -11.73
N HIS A 134 -9.62 -10.97 -11.45
CA HIS A 134 -9.43 -10.10 -10.29
C HIS A 134 -10.77 -9.72 -9.65
N TRP A 135 -10.72 -9.59 -8.33
CA TRP A 135 -11.77 -9.00 -7.52
C TRP A 135 -11.12 -7.98 -6.57
N VAL A 136 -11.68 -6.80 -6.49
CA VAL A 136 -11.17 -5.69 -5.67
C VAL A 136 -12.31 -5.10 -4.87
N GLU A 137 -12.06 -4.85 -3.59
CA GLU A 137 -12.90 -4.04 -2.72
C GLU A 137 -12.10 -2.89 -2.14
N GLN A 138 -12.69 -1.73 -2.04
CA GLN A 138 -12.12 -0.55 -1.41
C GLN A 138 -13.16 0.09 -0.50
N THR A 139 -12.77 0.32 0.75
CA THR A 139 -13.66 0.79 1.79
C THR A 139 -13.01 1.96 2.52
N ALA A 140 -13.79 3.02 2.77
CA ALA A 140 -13.41 4.14 3.62
C ALA A 140 -14.45 4.32 4.72
N VAL A 141 -14.03 4.23 6.00
CA VAL A 141 -14.90 4.31 7.18
C VAL A 141 -14.54 5.52 8.03
N LEU A 142 -15.49 6.40 8.23
CA LEU A 142 -15.33 7.65 8.99
C LEU A 142 -15.58 7.44 10.47
N TYR A 143 -14.73 8.05 11.28
CA TYR A 143 -14.86 8.12 12.73
C TYR A 143 -15.02 9.56 13.22
N PRO A 144 -15.58 9.77 14.44
CA PRO A 144 -15.70 11.11 15.02
C PRO A 144 -14.35 11.76 15.33
N SER A 145 -13.29 10.98 15.52
CA SER A 145 -11.96 11.49 15.82
C SER A 145 -10.85 10.50 15.39
N ALA A 146 -9.62 11.00 15.25
CA ALA A 146 -8.45 10.21 14.94
C ALA A 146 -8.16 9.14 16.01
N GLU A 147 -8.38 9.44 17.29
CA GLU A 147 -8.17 8.48 18.39
C GLU A 147 -9.11 7.28 18.28
N LYS A 148 -10.37 7.51 17.84
CA LYS A 148 -11.32 6.41 17.66
C LYS A 148 -10.94 5.53 16.44
N ALA A 149 -10.52 6.14 15.35
CA ALA A 149 -10.02 5.41 14.19
C ALA A 149 -8.76 4.60 14.55
N GLN A 150 -7.80 5.22 15.24
CA GLN A 150 -6.58 4.54 15.68
C GLN A 150 -6.88 3.37 16.63
N LYS A 151 -7.80 3.55 17.58
CA LYS A 151 -8.21 2.48 18.48
C LYS A 151 -8.77 1.28 17.72
N PHE A 152 -9.65 1.53 16.73
CA PHE A 152 -10.21 0.47 15.91
C PHE A 152 -9.11 -0.25 15.09
N PHE A 153 -8.18 0.51 14.52
CA PHE A 153 -7.03 -0.07 13.80
C PHE A 153 -6.21 -1.00 14.69
N ASP A 154 -5.90 -0.58 15.92
CA ASP A 154 -5.10 -1.38 16.86
C ASP A 154 -5.84 -2.65 17.31
N GLU A 155 -7.16 -2.58 17.48
CA GLU A 155 -8.03 -3.72 17.79
C GLU A 155 -8.09 -4.70 16.61
N SER A 156 -8.28 -4.20 15.38
CA SER A 156 -8.28 -5.00 14.15
C SER A 156 -6.94 -5.69 13.93
N LYS A 157 -5.83 -4.97 14.12
CA LYS A 157 -4.48 -5.55 14.07
C LYS A 157 -4.30 -6.72 15.05
N SER A 158 -4.84 -6.60 16.25
CA SER A 158 -4.78 -7.65 17.26
C SER A 158 -5.62 -8.87 16.87
N SER A 159 -6.83 -8.63 16.34
CA SER A 159 -7.73 -9.67 15.86
C SER A 159 -7.15 -10.44 14.68
N TRP A 160 -6.69 -9.74 13.64
CA TRP A 160 -6.08 -10.38 12.45
C TRP A 160 -4.84 -11.21 12.81
N LYS A 161 -4.03 -10.69 13.73
CA LYS A 161 -2.88 -11.46 14.24
C LYS A 161 -3.31 -12.73 14.95
N GLY A 162 -4.44 -12.72 15.65
CA GLY A 162 -5.01 -13.89 16.32
C GLY A 162 -5.45 -14.98 15.34
N CYS A 163 -5.84 -14.60 14.13
CA CYS A 163 -6.29 -15.51 13.07
C CYS A 163 -5.14 -16.05 12.20
N ALA A 164 -3.94 -15.53 12.34
CA ALA A 164 -2.80 -15.94 11.53
C ALA A 164 -2.47 -17.43 11.71
N GLY A 165 -2.33 -18.14 10.59
CA GLY A 165 -2.05 -19.58 10.55
C GLY A 165 -3.30 -20.46 10.68
N TYR A 166 -4.50 -19.89 10.80
CA TYR A 166 -5.75 -20.66 10.86
C TYR A 166 -6.31 -20.90 9.46
N SER A 167 -7.08 -21.97 9.31
CA SER A 167 -7.95 -22.19 8.16
C SER A 167 -9.38 -21.93 8.56
N VAL A 168 -10.09 -21.13 7.78
CA VAL A 168 -11.49 -20.75 8.00
C VAL A 168 -12.32 -21.21 6.82
N SER A 169 -13.41 -21.93 7.09
CA SER A 169 -14.39 -22.28 6.07
C SER A 169 -15.31 -21.10 5.80
N VAL A 170 -15.50 -20.80 4.53
CA VAL A 170 -16.42 -19.76 4.04
C VAL A 170 -17.47 -20.43 3.16
N ALA A 171 -18.73 -20.30 3.55
CA ALA A 171 -19.86 -20.84 2.82
C ALA A 171 -20.56 -19.76 1.99
N ASP A 172 -20.85 -20.06 0.74
CA ASP A 172 -21.80 -19.32 -0.09
C ASP A 172 -23.00 -20.20 -0.47
N GLU A 173 -23.89 -19.70 -1.32
CA GLU A 173 -25.07 -20.42 -1.77
C GLU A 173 -24.76 -21.72 -2.52
N ALA A 174 -23.58 -21.85 -3.11
CA ALA A 174 -23.21 -22.94 -4.01
C ALA A 174 -22.26 -23.96 -3.35
N ALA A 175 -21.35 -23.52 -2.48
CA ALA A 175 -20.28 -24.35 -1.94
C ALA A 175 -19.73 -23.82 -0.60
N THR A 176 -18.85 -24.59 -0.01
CA THR A 176 -18.01 -24.17 1.12
C THR A 176 -16.55 -24.24 0.68
N TYR A 177 -15.83 -23.17 0.88
CA TYR A 177 -14.42 -23.01 0.54
C TYR A 177 -13.58 -22.92 1.80
N LEU A 178 -12.41 -23.51 1.78
CA LEU A 178 -11.46 -23.40 2.89
C LEU A 178 -10.40 -22.37 2.54
N TRP A 179 -10.19 -21.42 3.46
CA TRP A 179 -9.22 -20.34 3.30
C TRP A 179 -8.16 -20.43 4.37
N GLN A 180 -6.91 -20.49 3.95
CA GLN A 180 -5.75 -20.39 4.82
C GLN A 180 -5.41 -18.93 5.04
N ILE A 181 -5.26 -18.50 6.29
CA ILE A 181 -4.88 -17.15 6.67
C ILE A 181 -3.39 -17.12 6.99
N ASP A 182 -2.61 -16.31 6.29
CA ASP A 182 -1.17 -16.18 6.49
C ASP A 182 -0.82 -15.25 7.67
N SER A 183 0.47 -15.13 7.94
CA SER A 183 0.99 -14.22 8.96
C SER A 183 0.68 -12.76 8.63
N LEU A 184 0.36 -11.99 9.67
CA LEU A 184 0.16 -10.54 9.56
C LEU A 184 1.49 -9.83 9.30
N THR A 185 1.53 -8.97 8.30
CA THR A 185 2.57 -7.95 8.12
C THR A 185 2.06 -6.62 8.68
N SER A 186 2.90 -5.91 9.41
CA SER A 186 2.51 -4.65 10.06
C SER A 186 3.60 -3.61 9.91
N GLU A 187 3.21 -2.47 9.37
CA GLU A 187 3.93 -1.20 9.37
C GLU A 187 3.20 -0.20 10.29
N ASP A 188 3.71 1.03 10.44
CA ASP A 188 3.18 1.98 11.44
C ASP A 188 1.66 2.20 11.36
N SER A 189 1.15 2.49 10.16
CA SER A 189 -0.27 2.80 9.93
C SER A 189 -0.93 1.88 8.88
N LEU A 190 -0.29 0.77 8.53
CA LEU A 190 -0.75 -0.22 7.56
C LEU A 190 -0.55 -1.62 8.10
N ILE A 191 -1.57 -2.44 8.00
CA ILE A 191 -1.46 -3.89 8.18
C ILE A 191 -1.89 -4.58 6.90
N THR A 192 -1.26 -5.72 6.60
CA THR A 192 -1.64 -6.57 5.48
C THR A 192 -1.61 -8.04 5.88
N GLN A 193 -2.50 -8.81 5.29
CA GLN A 193 -2.57 -10.25 5.50
C GLN A 193 -2.99 -10.93 4.20
N MET A 194 -2.29 -12.01 3.84
CA MET A 194 -2.67 -12.85 2.71
C MET A 194 -3.65 -13.92 3.17
N THR A 195 -4.57 -14.26 2.28
CA THR A 195 -5.42 -15.44 2.41
C THR A 195 -5.37 -16.23 1.11
N ALA A 196 -5.31 -17.55 1.20
CA ALA A 196 -5.28 -18.43 0.04
C ALA A 196 -6.44 -19.42 0.10
N GLN A 197 -7.20 -19.53 -0.97
CA GLN A 197 -8.25 -20.53 -1.09
C GLN A 197 -7.62 -21.89 -1.39
N GLU A 198 -7.94 -22.91 -0.61
CA GLU A 198 -7.47 -24.28 -0.87
C GLU A 198 -8.10 -24.83 -2.16
N ASP A 199 -7.35 -25.64 -2.88
CA ASP A 199 -7.78 -26.31 -4.13
C ASP A 199 -8.25 -25.36 -5.24
N ALA A 200 -7.85 -24.07 -5.22
CA ALA A 200 -8.26 -23.04 -6.16
C ALA A 200 -7.16 -22.60 -7.13
N GLU A 201 -6.22 -23.49 -7.46
CA GLU A 201 -5.15 -23.25 -8.45
C GLU A 201 -4.30 -21.99 -8.19
N GLY A 202 -4.20 -21.58 -6.92
CA GLY A 202 -3.43 -20.40 -6.51
C GLY A 202 -4.25 -19.10 -6.42
N TRP A 203 -5.59 -19.19 -6.43
CA TRP A 203 -6.43 -18.06 -6.10
C TRP A 203 -6.23 -17.64 -4.63
N GLY A 204 -5.94 -16.37 -4.42
CA GLY A 204 -5.74 -15.82 -3.10
C GLY A 204 -6.06 -14.33 -3.09
N CYS A 205 -6.11 -13.79 -1.89
CA CYS A 205 -6.40 -12.38 -1.65
C CYS A 205 -5.35 -11.77 -0.74
N GLN A 206 -5.02 -10.52 -0.97
CA GLN A 206 -4.42 -9.67 0.04
C GLN A 206 -5.49 -8.77 0.64
N HIS A 207 -5.59 -8.74 1.95
CA HIS A 207 -6.34 -7.75 2.72
C HIS A 207 -5.37 -6.72 3.29
N ALA A 208 -5.70 -5.45 3.18
CA ALA A 208 -4.95 -4.35 3.73
C ALA A 208 -5.89 -3.44 4.54
N MET A 209 -5.43 -2.98 5.71
CA MET A 209 -6.10 -1.92 6.46
C MET A 209 -5.10 -0.83 6.80
N SER A 210 -5.50 0.42 6.65
CA SER A 210 -4.71 1.56 7.10
C SER A 210 -5.56 2.57 7.87
N VAL A 211 -4.88 3.43 8.64
CA VAL A 211 -5.50 4.53 9.36
C VAL A 211 -4.87 5.85 8.97
N VAL A 212 -5.69 6.83 8.66
CA VAL A 212 -5.28 8.21 8.36
C VAL A 212 -6.25 9.19 8.97
N SER A 213 -5.76 10.03 9.90
CA SER A 213 -6.62 10.93 10.65
C SER A 213 -7.81 10.16 11.27
N ASN A 214 -9.03 10.56 10.98
CA ASN A 214 -10.25 9.94 11.48
C ASN A 214 -10.90 8.95 10.50
N VAL A 215 -10.12 8.38 9.57
CA VAL A 215 -10.61 7.42 8.57
C VAL A 215 -9.85 6.11 8.69
N ILE A 216 -10.58 5.00 8.69
CA ILE A 216 -10.07 3.66 8.41
C ILE A 216 -10.26 3.39 6.92
N ILE A 217 -9.24 2.86 6.31
CA ILE A 217 -9.23 2.40 4.93
C ILE A 217 -9.04 0.89 4.96
N GLU A 218 -9.92 0.16 4.28
CA GLU A 218 -9.71 -1.25 3.97
C GLU A 218 -9.62 -1.42 2.45
N ALA A 219 -8.80 -2.36 2.02
CA ALA A 219 -8.66 -2.74 0.63
C ALA A 219 -8.45 -4.24 0.50
N TRP A 220 -9.15 -4.84 -0.43
CA TRP A 220 -8.96 -6.21 -0.85
C TRP A 220 -8.56 -6.27 -2.31
N ALA A 221 -7.63 -7.14 -2.62
CA ALA A 221 -7.30 -7.53 -3.97
C ALA A 221 -7.17 -9.05 -4.02
N CYS A 222 -7.96 -9.69 -4.89
CA CYS A 222 -7.95 -11.13 -5.10
C CYS A 222 -7.62 -11.47 -6.55
N GLY A 223 -6.92 -12.57 -6.76
CA GLY A 223 -6.51 -13.07 -8.06
C GLY A 223 -5.52 -14.23 -7.95
N TYR A 224 -5.02 -14.72 -9.10
CA TYR A 224 -4.08 -15.85 -9.16
C TYR A 224 -2.62 -15.52 -8.83
N SER A 225 -2.24 -14.26 -8.72
CA SER A 225 -0.83 -13.85 -8.53
C SER A 225 -0.71 -12.60 -7.66
N ILE A 226 -1.64 -12.39 -6.76
CA ILE A 226 -1.68 -11.22 -5.86
C ILE A 226 -0.47 -11.21 -4.93
N LYS A 227 0.10 -10.02 -4.73
CA LYS A 227 1.26 -9.76 -3.85
C LYS A 227 1.04 -8.55 -2.95
N ASP A 228 1.08 -7.33 -3.54
CA ASP A 228 1.06 -6.07 -2.82
C ASP A 228 -0.06 -5.14 -3.32
N GLU A 229 -1.01 -5.67 -4.09
CA GLU A 229 -2.04 -4.88 -4.75
C GLU A 229 -2.97 -4.21 -3.73
N ALA A 230 -3.42 -4.93 -2.68
CA ALA A 230 -4.25 -4.31 -1.65
C ALA A 230 -3.47 -3.29 -0.80
N ALA A 231 -2.21 -3.55 -0.51
CA ALA A 231 -1.34 -2.56 0.13
C ALA A 231 -1.19 -1.30 -0.72
N THR A 232 -1.04 -1.47 -2.04
CA THR A 232 -0.97 -0.34 -2.99
C THR A 232 -2.27 0.44 -3.01
N LEU A 233 -3.42 -0.25 -3.08
CA LEU A 233 -4.75 0.36 -2.98
C LEU A 233 -4.89 1.19 -1.70
N ALA A 234 -4.59 0.59 -0.54
CA ALA A 234 -4.70 1.26 0.76
C ALA A 234 -3.77 2.50 0.86
N ASN A 235 -2.56 2.43 0.30
CA ASN A 235 -1.62 3.54 0.28
C ASN A 235 -2.11 4.70 -0.62
N GLU A 236 -2.63 4.39 -1.80
CA GLU A 236 -3.18 5.41 -2.72
C GLU A 236 -4.44 6.07 -2.12
N MET A 237 -5.34 5.28 -1.51
CA MET A 237 -6.50 5.80 -0.79
C MET A 237 -6.08 6.69 0.40
N THR A 238 -5.04 6.28 1.15
CA THR A 238 -4.44 7.10 2.23
C THR A 238 -3.90 8.42 1.68
N ALA A 239 -3.24 8.39 0.51
CA ALA A 239 -2.76 9.59 -0.14
C ALA A 239 -3.93 10.50 -0.59
N ASN A 240 -5.04 9.92 -1.08
CA ASN A 240 -6.25 10.68 -1.41
C ASN A 240 -6.85 11.35 -0.17
N ALA A 241 -6.99 10.61 0.94
CA ALA A 241 -7.49 11.15 2.21
C ALA A 241 -6.62 12.29 2.76
N ALA A 242 -5.33 12.30 2.46
CA ALA A 242 -4.39 13.36 2.88
C ALA A 242 -4.39 14.59 1.95
N LYS A 243 -5.08 14.57 0.81
CA LYS A 243 -5.19 15.75 -0.08
C LYS A 243 -6.06 16.83 0.57
N LYS A 244 -5.55 18.07 0.55
CA LYS A 244 -6.26 19.25 1.12
C LYS A 244 -7.27 19.80 0.12
#